data_5d2735c24ed930f708678d0bcb81afad
#
_entry.id   5d2735c24ed930f708678d0bcb81afad
#
_cell.length_a   1.000
_cell.length_b   1.000
_cell.length_c   1.000
_cell.angle_alpha   90.00
_cell.angle_beta   90.00
_cell.angle_gamma   90.00
#
_symmetry.space_group_name_H-M   'P 1'
#
loop_
_entity.id
_entity.type
_entity.pdbx_description
1 polymer ?
#
loop_
_entity_poly.entity_id
_entity_poly.type
_entity_poly.pdbx_seq_one_letter_code
_entity_poly.pdbx_strand_id
1 'polypeptide(L)'
;MQILKKLKNLSQSLEDYSDPEDVSALLEEYSAQNNLSEDEKDFLEIASAIIKLKIQNLKLNDEMRKSVEFHDGMKNIAKIIETQYELNYIIPIIGEIIDKLISNHLVYIFLKENGKFKLSWPSSCLDNNIISSLAKTNGNITFSEDKKTGYFPLINENSQIGCIVTKSTDSPLNKQEIEYLSELSAQASTTINRANVYAEILKHATLDALTGFYNRRQMEERIKQEISSAKRKHTSLCAIMVDIDYFKRVNDTYGHAAGDFILKTVAKIMRSQLREYDIAARYGGEEFAILLPFTEKDEAVMVAERLRKAVENKFIDIEKVNSQNDTKTIQITISLGVYQFKSSDKNQDLLINADKALYEAKGTGRNQVIVYKG
;
A
#
# COMPACT_ATOMS: atom_id res chain seq x y z
N MET A 1 35.29 -39.57 -43.94
CA MET A 1 34.88 -38.21 -44.41
C MET A 1 33.37 -38.01 -44.51
N GLN A 2 32.57 -39.02 -44.89
CA GLN A 2 31.09 -38.95 -44.90
C GLN A 2 30.45 -38.84 -43.47
N ILE A 3 30.99 -39.60 -42.52
CA ILE A 3 30.51 -39.60 -41.11
C ILE A 3 30.73 -38.22 -40.46
N LEU A 4 31.88 -37.60 -40.63
CA LEU A 4 32.16 -36.25 -40.13
C LEU A 4 31.20 -35.19 -40.69
N LYS A 5 30.77 -35.36 -41.94
CA LYS A 5 29.82 -34.46 -42.59
C LYS A 5 28.39 -34.66 -42.05
N LYS A 6 28.01 -35.93 -41.75
CA LYS A 6 26.71 -36.25 -41.13
C LYS A 6 26.67 -35.83 -39.67
N LEU A 7 27.73 -36.03 -38.88
CA LEU A 7 27.84 -35.57 -37.50
C LEU A 7 27.84 -34.03 -37.39
N LYS A 8 28.45 -33.34 -38.37
CA LYS A 8 28.38 -31.89 -38.46
C LYS A 8 26.96 -31.39 -38.74
N ASN A 9 26.20 -32.10 -39.56
CA ASN A 9 24.81 -31.80 -39.79
C ASN A 9 23.94 -32.12 -38.55
N LEU A 10 24.18 -33.21 -37.82
CA LEU A 10 23.57 -33.53 -36.55
C LEU A 10 23.92 -32.46 -35.48
N SER A 11 25.16 -32.00 -35.42
CA SER A 11 25.54 -30.96 -34.45
C SER A 11 24.91 -29.60 -34.73
N GLN A 12 24.50 -29.33 -35.97
CA GLN A 12 23.73 -28.13 -36.32
C GLN A 12 22.24 -28.25 -36.05
N SER A 13 21.69 -29.46 -36.03
CA SER A 13 20.29 -29.72 -35.64
C SER A 13 20.12 -29.91 -34.15
N LEU A 14 21.18 -29.92 -33.33
CA LEU A 14 21.15 -30.12 -31.90
C LEU A 14 20.54 -28.93 -31.10
N GLU A 15 20.34 -27.78 -31.73
CA GLU A 15 19.57 -26.68 -31.15
C GLU A 15 18.09 -27.06 -30.91
N ASP A 16 17.59 -28.13 -31.61
CA ASP A 16 16.21 -28.60 -31.49
C ASP A 16 16.02 -29.72 -30.44
N TYR A 17 17.12 -30.26 -29.85
CA TYR A 17 17.05 -31.36 -28.87
C TYR A 17 17.20 -30.86 -27.43
N SER A 18 16.14 -31.04 -26.67
CA SER A 18 16.11 -30.55 -25.26
C SER A 18 16.60 -31.60 -24.26
N ASP A 19 16.75 -32.88 -24.62
CA ASP A 19 17.15 -33.96 -23.70
C ASP A 19 18.37 -34.75 -24.15
N PRO A 20 19.35 -35.07 -23.25
CA PRO A 20 20.46 -35.96 -23.53
C PRO A 20 20.04 -37.37 -23.93
N GLU A 21 18.86 -37.86 -23.50
CA GLU A 21 18.32 -39.16 -23.83
C GLU A 21 17.88 -39.25 -25.31
N ASP A 22 17.31 -38.19 -25.86
CA ASP A 22 16.89 -38.10 -27.26
C ASP A 22 18.08 -38.26 -28.21
N VAL A 23 19.25 -37.71 -27.84
CA VAL A 23 20.49 -37.85 -28.60
C VAL A 23 20.99 -39.30 -28.57
N SER A 24 20.80 -40.00 -27.45
CA SER A 24 21.21 -41.39 -27.32
C SER A 24 20.39 -42.29 -28.23
N ALA A 25 19.07 -42.13 -28.21
CA ALA A 25 18.14 -42.88 -29.05
C ALA A 25 18.45 -42.70 -30.55
N LEU A 26 18.72 -41.47 -30.97
CA LEU A 26 19.10 -41.14 -32.36
C LEU A 26 20.41 -41.81 -32.79
N LEU A 27 21.41 -41.85 -31.90
CA LEU A 27 22.71 -42.45 -32.19
C LEU A 27 22.65 -43.97 -32.19
N GLU A 28 21.83 -44.58 -31.33
CA GLU A 28 21.52 -46.02 -31.33
C GLU A 28 20.78 -46.44 -32.60
N GLU A 29 19.77 -45.66 -33.00
CA GLU A 29 19.04 -45.91 -34.25
C GLU A 29 19.99 -45.80 -35.47
N TYR A 30 20.87 -44.80 -35.49
CA TYR A 30 21.86 -44.62 -36.52
C TYR A 30 22.88 -45.79 -36.57
N SER A 31 23.33 -46.26 -35.39
CA SER A 31 24.22 -47.41 -35.27
C SER A 31 23.58 -48.72 -35.76
N ALA A 32 22.29 -48.92 -35.51
CA ALA A 32 21.56 -50.08 -35.93
C ALA A 32 21.26 -50.12 -37.44
N GLN A 33 21.12 -48.95 -38.07
CA GLN A 33 20.81 -48.85 -39.52
C GLN A 33 22.05 -48.94 -40.44
N ASN A 34 23.26 -48.81 -39.88
CA ASN A 34 24.50 -48.79 -40.65
C ASN A 34 25.48 -49.86 -40.10
N ASN A 35 26.06 -50.72 -40.99
CA ASN A 35 27.10 -51.65 -40.62
C ASN A 35 28.41 -50.88 -40.36
N LEU A 36 28.66 -50.51 -39.13
CA LEU A 36 29.80 -49.66 -38.69
C LEU A 36 30.99 -50.59 -38.32
N SER A 37 32.18 -50.14 -38.68
CA SER A 37 33.42 -50.74 -38.17
C SER A 37 33.61 -50.44 -36.67
N GLU A 38 34.47 -51.17 -35.98
CA GLU A 38 34.77 -50.94 -34.55
C GLU A 38 35.27 -49.52 -34.30
N ASP A 39 36.17 -48.98 -35.12
CA ASP A 39 36.65 -47.61 -35.02
C ASP A 39 35.56 -46.55 -35.21
N GLU A 40 34.54 -46.83 -36.04
CA GLU A 40 33.38 -45.98 -36.24
C GLU A 40 32.41 -45.99 -35.06
N LYS A 41 32.28 -47.13 -34.39
CA LYS A 41 31.48 -47.24 -33.13
C LYS A 41 32.11 -46.46 -31.98
N ASP A 42 33.42 -46.64 -31.79
CA ASP A 42 34.17 -45.89 -30.75
C ASP A 42 34.10 -44.40 -30.99
N PHE A 43 34.18 -43.95 -32.23
CA PHE A 43 34.05 -42.52 -32.59
C PHE A 43 32.61 -41.99 -32.26
N LEU A 44 31.58 -42.78 -32.55
CA LEU A 44 30.21 -42.43 -32.24
C LEU A 44 29.94 -42.37 -30.74
N GLU A 45 30.55 -43.24 -29.95
CA GLU A 45 30.45 -43.24 -28.49
C GLU A 45 31.10 -41.99 -27.90
N ILE A 46 32.28 -41.59 -28.36
CA ILE A 46 32.97 -40.36 -27.97
C ILE A 46 32.15 -39.13 -28.39
N ALA A 47 31.62 -39.09 -29.61
CA ALA A 47 30.80 -38.01 -30.10
C ALA A 47 29.51 -37.87 -29.29
N SER A 48 28.85 -38.98 -28.91
CA SER A 48 27.69 -39.02 -28.03
C SER A 48 27.99 -38.40 -26.68
N ALA A 49 29.12 -38.83 -26.07
CA ALA A 49 29.53 -38.29 -24.77
C ALA A 49 29.77 -36.76 -24.80
N ILE A 50 30.42 -36.28 -25.87
CA ILE A 50 30.69 -34.81 -26.05
C ILE A 50 29.38 -34.06 -26.22
N ILE A 51 28.42 -34.59 -27.00
CA ILE A 51 27.12 -33.95 -27.22
C ILE A 51 26.32 -33.90 -25.93
N LYS A 52 26.24 -35.02 -25.20
CA LYS A 52 25.58 -35.06 -23.87
C LYS A 52 26.16 -34.04 -22.91
N LEU A 53 27.49 -33.98 -22.84
CA LEU A 53 28.17 -33.01 -21.99
C LEU A 53 27.84 -31.55 -22.38
N LYS A 54 27.75 -31.26 -23.68
CA LYS A 54 27.40 -29.96 -24.20
C LYS A 54 25.95 -29.57 -23.81
N ILE A 55 25.00 -30.48 -23.95
CA ILE A 55 23.59 -30.27 -23.56
C ILE A 55 23.50 -30.05 -22.04
N GLN A 56 24.18 -30.84 -21.22
CA GLN A 56 24.24 -30.67 -19.78
C GLN A 56 24.83 -29.29 -19.40
N ASN A 57 25.91 -28.86 -20.04
CA ASN A 57 26.49 -27.57 -19.80
C ASN A 57 25.55 -26.41 -20.20
N LEU A 58 24.79 -26.53 -21.27
CA LEU A 58 23.79 -25.54 -21.66
C LEU A 58 22.66 -25.47 -20.64
N LYS A 59 22.14 -26.60 -20.17
CA LYS A 59 21.12 -26.65 -19.09
C LYS A 59 21.66 -26.00 -17.81
N LEU A 60 22.87 -26.38 -17.40
CA LEU A 60 23.49 -25.83 -16.19
C LEU A 60 23.73 -24.32 -16.28
N ASN A 61 24.14 -23.82 -17.45
CA ASN A 61 24.31 -22.40 -17.68
C ASN A 61 22.98 -21.63 -17.62
N ASP A 62 21.88 -22.21 -18.14
CA ASP A 62 20.55 -21.61 -18.04
C ASP A 62 20.04 -21.58 -16.60
N GLU A 63 20.24 -22.66 -15.84
CA GLU A 63 19.95 -22.72 -14.41
C GLU A 63 20.75 -21.70 -13.60
N MET A 64 22.06 -21.58 -13.88
CA MET A 64 22.90 -20.57 -13.25
C MET A 64 22.43 -19.16 -13.58
N ARG A 65 22.07 -18.88 -14.82
CA ARG A 65 21.56 -17.56 -15.22
C ARG A 65 20.27 -17.23 -14.46
N LYS A 66 19.30 -18.15 -14.40
CA LYS A 66 18.06 -17.97 -13.65
C LYS A 66 18.31 -17.76 -12.15
N SER A 67 19.27 -18.50 -11.59
CA SER A 67 19.68 -18.34 -10.19
C SER A 67 20.28 -16.96 -9.93
N VAL A 68 21.13 -16.45 -10.82
CA VAL A 68 21.70 -15.10 -10.71
C VAL A 68 20.62 -14.03 -10.82
N GLU A 69 19.72 -14.14 -11.80
CA GLU A 69 18.59 -13.22 -11.98
C GLU A 69 17.68 -13.21 -10.75
N PHE A 70 17.42 -14.38 -10.15
CA PHE A 70 16.68 -14.51 -8.91
C PHE A 70 17.36 -13.78 -7.75
N HIS A 71 18.66 -14.03 -7.52
CA HIS A 71 19.40 -13.39 -6.43
C HIS A 71 19.51 -11.87 -6.62
N ASP A 72 19.66 -11.39 -7.86
CA ASP A 72 19.62 -9.96 -8.16
C ASP A 72 18.23 -9.36 -7.92
N GLY A 73 17.17 -10.08 -8.27
CA GLY A 73 15.79 -9.71 -7.93
C GLY A 73 15.58 -9.58 -6.41
N MET A 74 16.05 -10.58 -5.65
CA MET A 74 16.00 -10.58 -4.18
C MET A 74 16.78 -9.40 -3.59
N LYS A 75 17.96 -9.09 -4.12
CA LYS A 75 18.79 -7.96 -3.71
C LYS A 75 18.09 -6.61 -3.95
N ASN A 76 17.39 -6.50 -5.07
CA ASN A 76 16.59 -5.32 -5.39
C ASN A 76 15.41 -5.15 -4.46
N ILE A 77 14.69 -6.23 -4.11
CA ILE A 77 13.64 -6.20 -3.09
C ILE A 77 14.21 -5.72 -1.75
N ALA A 78 15.34 -6.28 -1.31
CA ALA A 78 16.00 -5.86 -0.08
C ALA A 78 16.34 -4.35 -0.08
N LYS A 79 16.87 -3.84 -1.20
CA LYS A 79 17.20 -2.43 -1.36
C LYS A 79 15.97 -1.51 -1.34
N ILE A 80 14.86 -1.97 -1.92
CA ILE A 80 13.57 -1.26 -1.87
C ILE A 80 13.07 -1.16 -0.43
N ILE A 81 13.24 -2.24 0.35
CA ILE A 81 12.89 -2.29 1.79
C ILE A 81 13.62 -1.18 2.57
N GLU A 82 14.85 -0.87 2.22
CA GLU A 82 15.66 0.15 2.90
C GLU A 82 15.22 1.58 2.58
N THR A 83 14.64 1.82 1.40
CA THR A 83 14.39 3.17 0.88
C THR A 83 12.92 3.54 0.69
N GLN A 84 12.02 2.56 0.56
CA GLN A 84 10.61 2.78 0.30
C GLN A 84 9.72 2.09 1.33
N TYR A 85 8.71 2.83 1.83
CA TYR A 85 7.73 2.34 2.79
C TYR A 85 6.28 2.42 2.27
N GLU A 86 6.07 2.88 1.03
CA GLU A 86 4.73 3.00 0.46
C GLU A 86 4.38 1.80 -0.42
N LEU A 87 3.29 1.12 -0.08
CA LEU A 87 2.82 -0.08 -0.79
C LEU A 87 2.56 0.17 -2.29
N ASN A 88 2.14 1.38 -2.64
CA ASN A 88 1.87 1.76 -4.04
C ASN A 88 3.11 1.67 -4.94
N TYR A 89 4.31 1.77 -4.37
CA TYR A 89 5.58 1.58 -5.10
C TYR A 89 6.14 0.17 -4.93
N ILE A 90 5.99 -0.42 -3.75
CA ILE A 90 6.54 -1.75 -3.42
C ILE A 90 5.85 -2.85 -4.24
N ILE A 91 4.52 -2.85 -4.30
CA ILE A 91 3.75 -3.93 -4.92
C ILE A 91 4.03 -4.06 -6.43
N PRO A 92 4.02 -2.97 -7.23
CA PRO A 92 4.36 -3.08 -8.65
C PRO A 92 5.77 -3.64 -8.89
N ILE A 93 6.75 -3.23 -8.08
CA ILE A 93 8.13 -3.72 -8.22
C ILE A 93 8.23 -5.22 -7.92
N ILE A 94 7.57 -5.70 -6.87
CA ILE A 94 7.48 -7.14 -6.58
C ILE A 94 6.83 -7.88 -7.75
N GLY A 95 5.73 -7.35 -8.28
CA GLY A 95 5.02 -7.93 -9.43
C GLY A 95 5.91 -8.05 -10.67
N GLU A 96 6.61 -6.98 -11.04
CA GLU A 96 7.54 -6.96 -12.19
C GLU A 96 8.72 -7.91 -12.02
N ILE A 97 9.25 -8.07 -10.81
CA ILE A 97 10.33 -9.02 -10.53
C ILE A 97 9.84 -10.46 -10.75
N ILE A 98 8.65 -10.79 -10.23
CA ILE A 98 8.08 -12.11 -10.38
C ILE A 98 7.77 -12.39 -11.85
N ASP A 99 7.18 -11.45 -12.56
CA ASP A 99 6.83 -11.57 -13.97
C ASP A 99 8.05 -11.85 -14.87
N LYS A 100 9.21 -11.28 -14.53
CA LYS A 100 10.48 -11.55 -15.21
C LYS A 100 11.08 -12.91 -14.89
N LEU A 101 10.83 -13.43 -13.68
CA LEU A 101 11.40 -14.71 -13.22
C LEU A 101 10.66 -15.92 -13.77
N ILE A 102 9.36 -15.82 -13.97
CA ILE A 102 8.50 -16.90 -14.47
C ILE A 102 7.92 -16.50 -15.82
N SER A 103 8.68 -16.78 -16.89
CA SER A 103 8.17 -16.62 -18.26
C SER A 103 6.96 -17.53 -18.48
N ASN A 104 6.00 -17.11 -19.32
CA ASN A 104 4.77 -17.83 -19.66
C ASN A 104 3.74 -18.00 -18.53
N HIS A 105 3.81 -17.14 -17.49
CA HIS A 105 2.80 -17.10 -16.45
C HIS A 105 2.29 -15.66 -16.24
N LEU A 106 0.99 -15.54 -16.02
CA LEU A 106 0.39 -14.29 -15.56
C LEU A 106 0.52 -14.22 -14.04
N VAL A 107 0.95 -13.10 -13.52
CA VAL A 107 1.16 -12.88 -12.09
C VAL A 107 0.13 -11.89 -11.56
N TYR A 108 -0.41 -12.18 -10.38
CA TYR A 108 -1.35 -11.31 -9.68
C TYR A 108 -0.96 -11.22 -8.20
N ILE A 109 -1.02 -10.05 -7.63
CA ILE A 109 -0.80 -9.83 -6.20
C ILE A 109 -2.08 -9.30 -5.57
N PHE A 110 -2.61 -10.03 -4.61
CA PHE A 110 -3.77 -9.65 -3.82
C PHE A 110 -3.33 -9.33 -2.40
N LEU A 111 -3.81 -8.21 -1.86
CA LEU A 111 -3.68 -7.87 -0.45
C LEU A 111 -5.01 -8.02 0.27
N LYS A 112 -4.98 -8.31 1.56
CA LYS A 112 -6.17 -8.48 2.39
C LYS A 112 -6.51 -7.16 3.08
N GLU A 113 -7.62 -6.54 2.68
CA GLU A 113 -8.17 -5.33 3.28
C GLU A 113 -9.52 -5.63 3.92
N ASN A 114 -9.70 -5.32 5.21
CA ASN A 114 -10.95 -5.57 5.95
C ASN A 114 -11.48 -7.02 5.81
N GLY A 115 -10.57 -7.99 5.82
CA GLY A 115 -10.90 -9.42 5.70
C GLY A 115 -11.16 -9.92 4.28
N LYS A 116 -11.14 -9.06 3.26
CA LYS A 116 -11.36 -9.42 1.84
C LYS A 116 -10.08 -9.24 1.03
N PHE A 117 -9.86 -10.12 0.07
CA PHE A 117 -8.77 -9.98 -0.89
C PHE A 117 -9.12 -8.95 -1.96
N LYS A 118 -8.21 -8.01 -2.19
CA LYS A 118 -8.30 -6.97 -3.21
C LYS A 118 -7.08 -7.07 -4.11
N LEU A 119 -7.30 -7.03 -5.43
CA LEU A 119 -6.21 -7.01 -6.40
C LEU A 119 -5.40 -5.72 -6.21
N SER A 120 -4.09 -5.89 -6.07
CA SER A 120 -3.14 -4.78 -5.86
C SER A 120 -2.15 -4.66 -7.01
N TRP A 121 -1.94 -5.73 -7.79
CA TRP A 121 -1.15 -5.73 -9.01
C TRP A 121 -1.51 -6.94 -9.91
N PRO A 122 -1.57 -6.81 -11.24
CA PRO A 122 -1.67 -5.55 -11.98
C PRO A 122 -2.97 -4.80 -11.68
N SER A 123 -3.19 -3.64 -12.29
CA SER A 123 -4.37 -2.79 -12.00
C SER A 123 -5.72 -3.41 -12.34
N SER A 124 -5.75 -4.49 -13.15
CA SER A 124 -6.98 -5.21 -13.51
C SER A 124 -6.75 -6.72 -13.60
N CYS A 125 -7.73 -7.49 -13.15
CA CYS A 125 -7.78 -8.95 -13.30
C CYS A 125 -9.15 -9.33 -13.88
N LEU A 126 -9.15 -10.16 -14.92
CA LEU A 126 -10.36 -10.55 -15.64
C LEU A 126 -10.96 -11.90 -15.15
N ASP A 127 -10.32 -12.58 -14.17
CA ASP A 127 -10.73 -13.93 -13.77
C ASP A 127 -11.32 -13.96 -12.35
N ASN A 128 -12.66 -13.99 -12.28
CA ASN A 128 -13.39 -14.05 -11.01
C ASN A 128 -13.18 -15.38 -10.24
N ASN A 129 -12.73 -16.45 -10.90
CA ASN A 129 -12.50 -17.76 -10.27
C ASN A 129 -11.27 -17.71 -9.34
N ILE A 130 -10.27 -16.90 -9.68
CA ILE A 130 -9.08 -16.69 -8.85
C ILE A 130 -9.46 -16.17 -7.47
N ILE A 131 -10.34 -15.17 -7.41
CA ILE A 131 -10.74 -14.52 -6.14
C ILE A 131 -11.47 -15.51 -5.21
N SER A 132 -12.32 -16.36 -5.76
CA SER A 132 -13.06 -17.36 -4.97
C SER A 132 -12.14 -18.45 -4.38
N SER A 133 -11.06 -18.76 -5.07
CA SER A 133 -10.08 -19.77 -4.64
C SER A 133 -9.09 -19.23 -3.60
N LEU A 134 -8.85 -17.91 -3.56
CA LEU A 134 -7.99 -17.27 -2.55
C LEU A 134 -8.44 -17.53 -1.12
N ALA A 135 -9.75 -17.57 -0.87
CA ALA A 135 -10.29 -17.83 0.46
C ALA A 135 -10.01 -19.25 0.98
N LYS A 136 -9.65 -20.19 0.07
CA LYS A 136 -9.41 -21.60 0.40
C LYS A 136 -7.94 -21.92 0.71
N THR A 137 -7.02 -20.98 0.51
CA THR A 137 -5.58 -21.24 0.68
C THR A 137 -5.15 -21.49 2.12
N ASN A 138 -5.88 -20.97 3.11
CA ASN A 138 -5.61 -21.17 4.55
C ASN A 138 -4.13 -20.99 4.95
N GLY A 139 -3.40 -20.11 4.25
CA GLY A 139 -1.99 -19.84 4.55
C GLY A 139 -1.00 -20.86 3.99
N ASN A 140 -1.43 -21.85 3.21
CA ASN A 140 -0.56 -22.82 2.57
C ASN A 140 -0.43 -22.55 1.07
N ILE A 141 0.69 -22.94 0.49
CA ILE A 141 0.85 -22.97 -0.97
C ILE A 141 -0.10 -24.03 -1.52
N THR A 142 -0.93 -23.63 -2.47
CA THR A 142 -1.91 -24.50 -3.10
C THR A 142 -1.91 -24.32 -4.61
N PHE A 143 -2.41 -25.33 -5.33
CA PHE A 143 -2.50 -25.33 -6.78
C PHE A 143 -3.93 -25.67 -7.21
N SER A 144 -4.31 -25.20 -8.40
CA SER A 144 -5.52 -25.68 -9.07
C SER A 144 -5.41 -27.17 -9.43
N GLU A 145 -6.54 -27.84 -9.71
CA GLU A 145 -6.56 -29.28 -10.07
C GLU A 145 -5.70 -29.60 -11.30
N ASP A 146 -5.67 -28.69 -12.27
CA ASP A 146 -4.83 -28.78 -13.48
C ASP A 146 -3.37 -28.36 -13.25
N LYS A 147 -3.02 -27.95 -12.03
CA LYS A 147 -1.71 -27.42 -11.63
C LYS A 147 -1.23 -26.20 -12.44
N LYS A 148 -2.11 -25.56 -13.20
CA LYS A 148 -1.77 -24.37 -13.99
C LYS A 148 -1.87 -23.07 -13.21
N THR A 149 -2.57 -23.05 -12.07
CA THR A 149 -2.66 -21.90 -11.19
C THR A 149 -2.04 -22.21 -9.83
N GLY A 150 -1.03 -21.45 -9.44
CA GLY A 150 -0.37 -21.53 -8.14
C GLY A 150 -0.77 -20.36 -7.24
N TYR A 151 -1.00 -20.64 -5.97
CA TYR A 151 -1.34 -19.66 -4.92
C TYR A 151 -0.25 -19.67 -3.87
N PHE A 152 0.46 -18.57 -3.72
CA PHE A 152 1.57 -18.38 -2.78
C PHE A 152 1.15 -17.36 -1.74
N PRO A 153 0.75 -17.77 -0.53
CA PRO A 153 0.22 -16.86 0.47
C PRO A 153 1.31 -15.95 1.02
N LEU A 154 0.95 -14.70 1.23
CA LEU A 154 1.76 -13.71 1.95
C LEU A 154 1.36 -13.78 3.42
N ILE A 155 2.28 -14.24 4.27
CA ILE A 155 2.00 -14.51 5.68
C ILE A 155 2.84 -13.59 6.57
N ASN A 156 2.18 -13.00 7.54
CA ASN A 156 2.83 -12.28 8.64
C ASN A 156 2.45 -12.94 9.96
N GLU A 157 3.45 -13.42 10.70
CA GLU A 157 3.26 -14.22 11.91
C GLU A 157 2.31 -15.40 11.65
N ASN A 158 1.07 -15.34 12.12
CA ASN A 158 0.05 -16.38 11.96
C ASN A 158 -1.13 -15.92 11.09
N SER A 159 -1.02 -14.78 10.40
CA SER A 159 -2.12 -14.24 9.60
C SER A 159 -1.73 -14.10 8.12
N GLN A 160 -2.65 -14.47 7.24
CA GLN A 160 -2.50 -14.23 5.80
C GLN A 160 -2.85 -12.77 5.50
N ILE A 161 -1.86 -12.00 5.04
CA ILE A 161 -1.98 -10.58 4.66
C ILE A 161 -2.23 -10.38 3.17
N GLY A 162 -2.02 -11.41 2.35
CA GLY A 162 -2.19 -11.36 0.91
C GLY A 162 -1.92 -12.70 0.25
N CYS A 163 -1.82 -12.69 -1.08
CA CYS A 163 -1.45 -13.86 -1.88
C CYS A 163 -0.86 -13.42 -3.22
N ILE A 164 0.22 -14.06 -3.64
CA ILE A 164 0.71 -14.04 -5.01
C ILE A 164 0.05 -15.19 -5.74
N VAL A 165 -0.54 -14.92 -6.90
CA VAL A 165 -1.17 -15.91 -7.75
C VAL A 165 -0.47 -15.92 -9.09
N THR A 166 -0.09 -17.10 -9.55
CA THR A 166 0.48 -17.30 -10.88
C THR A 166 -0.44 -18.18 -11.70
N LYS A 167 -0.73 -17.79 -12.93
CA LYS A 167 -1.55 -18.56 -13.87
C LYS A 167 -0.76 -18.83 -15.14
N SER A 168 -0.48 -20.11 -15.40
CA SER A 168 0.22 -20.53 -16.61
C SER A 168 -0.64 -20.37 -17.85
N THR A 169 0.00 -19.98 -18.94
CA THR A 169 -0.58 -20.01 -20.29
C THR A 169 -0.37 -21.36 -20.98
N ASP A 170 0.75 -22.04 -20.67
CA ASP A 170 1.16 -23.26 -21.38
C ASP A 170 1.37 -24.46 -20.43
N SER A 171 2.42 -24.44 -19.62
CA SER A 171 2.86 -25.55 -18.78
C SER A 171 2.76 -25.21 -17.28
N PRO A 172 2.54 -26.19 -16.38
CA PRO A 172 2.60 -25.97 -14.95
C PRO A 172 3.96 -25.45 -14.50
N LEU A 173 4.01 -24.79 -13.33
CA LEU A 173 5.25 -24.39 -12.68
C LEU A 173 6.16 -25.59 -12.42
N ASN A 174 7.42 -25.47 -12.76
CA ASN A 174 8.42 -26.45 -12.39
C ASN A 174 8.85 -26.31 -10.92
N LYS A 175 9.60 -27.29 -10.42
CA LYS A 175 10.02 -27.35 -9.02
C LYS A 175 10.84 -26.11 -8.59
N GLN A 176 11.74 -25.66 -9.45
CA GLN A 176 12.61 -24.51 -9.20
C GLN A 176 11.82 -23.19 -9.15
N GLU A 177 10.85 -23.00 -10.06
CA GLU A 177 9.95 -21.85 -10.05
C GLU A 177 9.09 -21.81 -8.79
N ILE A 178 8.62 -22.96 -8.31
CA ILE A 178 7.87 -23.07 -7.04
C ILE A 178 8.75 -22.67 -5.85
N GLU A 179 10.01 -23.14 -5.80
CA GLU A 179 10.97 -22.78 -4.75
C GLU A 179 11.23 -21.25 -4.76
N TYR A 180 11.49 -20.67 -5.93
CA TYR A 180 11.71 -19.22 -6.09
C TYR A 180 10.48 -18.40 -5.67
N LEU A 181 9.28 -18.78 -6.10
CA LEU A 181 8.05 -18.11 -5.73
C LEU A 181 7.75 -18.22 -4.22
N SER A 182 8.07 -19.36 -3.62
CA SER A 182 7.94 -19.56 -2.17
C SER A 182 8.86 -18.62 -1.39
N GLU A 183 10.12 -18.51 -1.80
CA GLU A 183 11.09 -17.61 -1.18
C GLU A 183 10.71 -16.14 -1.38
N LEU A 184 10.32 -15.76 -2.61
CA LEU A 184 9.84 -14.41 -2.92
C LEU A 184 8.58 -14.03 -2.14
N SER A 185 7.64 -14.98 -1.96
CA SER A 185 6.42 -14.72 -1.19
C SER A 185 6.74 -14.44 0.29
N ALA A 186 7.71 -15.14 0.87
CA ALA A 186 8.18 -14.90 2.23
C ALA A 186 8.84 -13.52 2.38
N GLN A 187 9.71 -13.15 1.44
CA GLN A 187 10.36 -11.82 1.42
C GLN A 187 9.35 -10.69 1.18
N ALA A 188 8.45 -10.86 0.23
CA ALA A 188 7.37 -9.92 -0.05
C ALA A 188 6.48 -9.72 1.20
N SER A 189 6.16 -10.80 1.92
CA SER A 189 5.41 -10.74 3.18
C SER A 189 6.07 -9.83 4.21
N THR A 190 7.37 -10.03 4.42
CA THR A 190 8.16 -9.22 5.36
C THR A 190 8.19 -7.75 4.94
N THR A 191 8.39 -7.48 3.64
CA THR A 191 8.43 -6.13 3.08
C THR A 191 7.11 -5.41 3.24
N ILE A 192 6.01 -6.06 2.86
CA ILE A 192 4.65 -5.52 2.94
C ILE A 192 4.27 -5.26 4.39
N ASN A 193 4.62 -6.18 5.30
CA ASN A 193 4.36 -6.00 6.73
C ASN A 193 5.10 -4.78 7.29
N ARG A 194 6.38 -4.61 6.97
CA ARG A 194 7.15 -3.42 7.39
C ARG A 194 6.53 -2.13 6.87
N ALA A 195 6.10 -2.10 5.61
CA ALA A 195 5.41 -0.94 5.03
C ALA A 195 4.09 -0.63 5.77
N ASN A 196 3.29 -1.65 6.10
CA ASN A 196 2.06 -1.50 6.87
C ASN A 196 2.33 -0.95 8.28
N VAL A 197 3.30 -1.53 8.99
CA VAL A 197 3.69 -1.08 10.34
C VAL A 197 4.19 0.36 10.30
N TYR A 198 5.01 0.71 9.31
CA TYR A 198 5.49 2.08 9.14
C TYR A 198 4.35 3.07 8.86
N ALA A 199 3.42 2.71 7.97
CA ALA A 199 2.24 3.51 7.68
C ALA A 199 1.35 3.71 8.93
N GLU A 200 1.22 2.68 9.77
CA GLU A 200 0.49 2.76 11.03
C GLU A 200 1.20 3.65 12.06
N ILE A 201 2.51 3.51 12.20
CA ILE A 201 3.33 4.40 13.04
C ILE A 201 3.19 5.86 12.59
N LEU A 202 3.30 6.12 11.27
CA LEU A 202 3.11 7.47 10.72
C LEU A 202 1.71 8.00 11.01
N LYS A 203 0.68 7.17 10.83
CA LYS A 203 -0.70 7.53 11.13
C LYS A 203 -0.86 7.92 12.60
N HIS A 204 -0.35 7.12 13.53
CA HIS A 204 -0.38 7.43 14.96
C HIS A 204 0.48 8.66 15.33
N ALA A 205 1.59 8.88 14.64
CA ALA A 205 2.44 10.04 14.86
C ALA A 205 1.83 11.35 14.33
N THR A 206 0.94 11.29 13.34
CA THR A 206 0.42 12.46 12.62
C THR A 206 -1.05 12.74 12.86
N LEU A 207 -1.88 11.71 13.12
CA LEU A 207 -3.31 11.85 13.29
C LEU A 207 -3.74 11.67 14.75
N ASP A 208 -4.84 12.33 15.12
CA ASP A 208 -5.59 12.03 16.34
C ASP A 208 -6.43 10.78 16.13
N ALA A 209 -6.24 9.77 16.99
CA ALA A 209 -6.85 8.46 16.86
C ALA A 209 -8.38 8.50 16.99
N LEU A 210 -8.94 9.49 17.70
CA LEU A 210 -10.38 9.61 17.93
C LEU A 210 -11.09 10.23 16.72
N THR A 211 -10.55 11.33 16.19
CA THR A 211 -11.22 12.17 15.19
C THR A 211 -10.72 11.93 13.76
N GLY A 212 -9.53 11.36 13.62
CA GLY A 212 -8.86 11.18 12.33
C GLY A 212 -8.40 12.49 11.68
N PHE A 213 -8.45 13.61 12.37
CA PHE A 213 -7.78 14.86 12.00
C PHE A 213 -6.29 14.77 12.35
N TYR A 214 -5.50 15.71 11.87
CA TYR A 214 -4.12 15.83 12.36
C TYR A 214 -4.10 16.02 13.88
N ASN A 215 -3.06 15.51 14.53
CA ASN A 215 -2.80 15.83 15.93
C ASN A 215 -2.11 17.21 16.06
N ARG A 216 -2.00 17.70 17.27
CA ARG A 216 -1.37 19.00 17.57
C ARG A 216 0.04 19.12 16.98
N ARG A 217 0.87 18.07 17.15
CA ARG A 217 2.25 18.08 16.66
C ARG A 217 2.31 18.26 15.14
N GLN A 218 1.48 17.53 14.41
CA GLN A 218 1.43 17.65 12.96
C GLN A 218 0.89 19.00 12.51
N MET A 219 -0.07 19.59 13.24
CA MET A 219 -0.55 20.94 12.97
C MET A 219 0.57 21.97 13.11
N GLU A 220 1.40 21.89 14.15
CA GLU A 220 2.53 22.80 14.35
C GLU A 220 3.55 22.73 13.18
N GLU A 221 3.79 21.55 12.64
CA GLU A 221 4.63 21.37 11.44
C GLU A 221 3.97 21.95 10.18
N ARG A 222 2.66 21.71 10.00
CA ARG A 222 1.90 22.27 8.87
C ARG A 222 1.86 23.79 8.89
N ILE A 223 1.72 24.42 10.05
CA ILE A 223 1.78 25.88 10.19
C ILE A 223 3.09 26.44 9.63
N LYS A 224 4.24 25.85 10.00
CA LYS A 224 5.54 26.29 9.49
C LYS A 224 5.62 26.20 7.96
N GLN A 225 5.13 25.09 7.39
CA GLN A 225 5.12 24.86 5.96
C GLN A 225 4.23 25.84 5.21
N GLU A 226 2.98 26.02 5.69
CA GLU A 226 2.01 26.89 5.03
C GLU A 226 2.39 28.38 5.13
N ILE A 227 2.93 28.83 6.27
CA ILE A 227 3.46 30.20 6.41
C ILE A 227 4.64 30.42 5.45
N SER A 228 5.58 29.47 5.36
CA SER A 228 6.71 29.58 4.44
C SER A 228 6.23 29.63 2.99
N SER A 229 5.23 28.82 2.64
CA SER A 229 4.61 28.82 1.32
C SER A 229 3.90 30.14 1.01
N ALA A 230 3.08 30.63 1.95
CA ALA A 230 2.33 31.88 1.81
C ALA A 230 3.26 33.08 1.64
N LYS A 231 4.33 33.18 2.46
CA LYS A 231 5.33 34.23 2.32
C LYS A 231 6.05 34.21 0.96
N ARG A 232 6.44 33.02 0.48
CA ARG A 232 7.16 32.87 -0.80
C ARG A 232 6.28 33.15 -2.01
N LYS A 233 5.01 32.72 -1.95
CA LYS A 233 4.06 32.84 -3.07
C LYS A 233 3.22 34.12 -3.01
N HIS A 234 3.35 34.91 -1.95
CA HIS A 234 2.54 36.10 -1.67
C HIS A 234 1.03 35.78 -1.67
N THR A 235 0.66 34.67 -1.05
CA THR A 235 -0.74 34.21 -0.95
C THR A 235 -1.27 34.37 0.46
N SER A 236 -2.57 34.47 0.60
CA SER A 236 -3.23 34.59 1.90
C SER A 236 -3.29 33.25 2.62
N LEU A 237 -3.22 33.32 3.95
CA LEU A 237 -3.37 32.18 4.84
C LEU A 237 -4.20 32.61 6.04
N CYS A 238 -5.27 31.89 6.32
CA CYS A 238 -6.09 32.08 7.52
C CYS A 238 -6.02 30.89 8.46
N ALA A 239 -6.25 31.14 9.74
CA ALA A 239 -6.46 30.12 10.73
C ALA A 239 -7.80 30.33 11.44
N ILE A 240 -8.42 29.20 11.81
CA ILE A 240 -9.61 29.17 12.66
C ILE A 240 -9.30 28.29 13.87
N MET A 241 -9.50 28.83 15.08
CA MET A 241 -9.57 28.02 16.30
C MET A 241 -11.02 27.75 16.62
N VAL A 242 -11.34 26.52 16.97
CA VAL A 242 -12.70 26.02 17.23
C VAL A 242 -12.73 25.32 18.57
N ASP A 243 -13.81 25.51 19.31
CA ASP A 243 -14.06 24.80 20.58
C ASP A 243 -15.53 24.40 20.69
N ILE A 244 -15.79 23.22 21.24
CA ILE A 244 -17.15 22.74 21.46
C ILE A 244 -17.71 23.37 22.74
N ASP A 245 -18.79 24.12 22.57
CA ASP A 245 -19.41 24.82 23.68
C ASP A 245 -19.95 23.86 24.73
N TYR A 246 -19.61 24.14 26.00
CA TYR A 246 -20.05 23.35 27.16
C TYR A 246 -19.70 21.86 27.13
N PHE A 247 -18.63 21.46 26.45
CA PHE A 247 -18.25 20.06 26.27
C PHE A 247 -18.03 19.32 27.60
N LYS A 248 -17.46 19.98 28.61
CA LYS A 248 -17.34 19.41 29.96
C LYS A 248 -18.70 19.00 30.52
N ARG A 249 -19.75 19.84 30.37
CA ARG A 249 -21.10 19.52 30.81
C ARG A 249 -21.67 18.29 30.10
N VAL A 250 -21.33 18.11 28.81
CA VAL A 250 -21.71 16.91 28.06
C VAL A 250 -21.10 15.66 28.70
N ASN A 251 -19.78 15.69 28.98
CA ASN A 251 -19.10 14.57 29.64
C ASN A 251 -19.68 14.28 31.03
N ASP A 252 -19.92 15.31 31.82
CA ASP A 252 -20.45 15.18 33.18
C ASP A 252 -21.89 14.61 33.18
N THR A 253 -22.69 14.91 32.14
CA THR A 253 -24.10 14.51 32.05
C THR A 253 -24.30 13.15 31.38
N TYR A 254 -23.54 12.84 30.32
CA TYR A 254 -23.75 11.69 29.43
C TYR A 254 -22.59 10.70 29.44
N GLY A 255 -21.51 11.02 30.17
CA GLY A 255 -20.32 10.19 30.26
C GLY A 255 -19.31 10.41 29.11
N HIS A 256 -18.07 9.98 29.34
CA HIS A 256 -16.97 10.15 28.38
C HIS A 256 -17.21 9.47 27.04
N ALA A 257 -17.91 8.33 27.02
CA ALA A 257 -18.23 7.64 25.78
C ALA A 257 -19.11 8.48 24.83
N ALA A 258 -20.06 9.23 25.41
CA ALA A 258 -20.89 10.18 24.66
C ALA A 258 -20.06 11.37 24.19
N GLY A 259 -19.15 11.89 25.02
CA GLY A 259 -18.22 12.95 24.63
C GLY A 259 -17.32 12.54 23.46
N ASP A 260 -16.76 11.35 23.50
CA ASP A 260 -15.95 10.79 22.40
C ASP A 260 -16.74 10.65 21.10
N PHE A 261 -17.99 10.20 21.21
CA PHE A 261 -18.89 10.08 20.06
C PHE A 261 -19.22 11.46 19.45
N ILE A 262 -19.41 12.47 20.29
CA ILE A 262 -19.62 13.86 19.87
C ILE A 262 -18.38 14.40 19.15
N LEU A 263 -17.19 14.22 19.71
CA LEU A 263 -15.94 14.65 19.08
C LEU A 263 -15.77 14.04 17.68
N LYS A 264 -16.04 12.74 17.54
CA LYS A 264 -16.04 12.05 16.23
C LYS A 264 -17.05 12.65 15.26
N THR A 265 -18.26 12.92 15.76
CA THR A 265 -19.36 13.44 14.94
C THR A 265 -19.07 14.86 14.49
N VAL A 266 -18.59 15.74 15.37
CA VAL A 266 -18.19 17.12 15.04
C VAL A 266 -17.06 17.13 14.02
N ALA A 267 -16.03 16.32 14.22
CA ALA A 267 -14.93 16.18 13.25
C ALA A 267 -15.45 15.74 11.87
N LYS A 268 -16.38 14.77 11.81
CA LYS A 268 -16.99 14.32 10.55
C LYS A 268 -17.81 15.43 9.87
N ILE A 269 -18.59 16.19 10.63
CA ILE A 269 -19.35 17.34 10.13
C ILE A 269 -18.37 18.39 9.58
N MET A 270 -17.35 18.77 10.34
CA MET A 270 -16.36 19.76 9.91
C MET A 270 -15.64 19.30 8.63
N ARG A 271 -15.21 18.05 8.56
CA ARG A 271 -14.54 17.48 7.35
C ARG A 271 -15.41 17.60 6.10
N SER A 272 -16.73 17.39 6.22
CA SER A 272 -17.65 17.52 5.09
C SER A 272 -17.82 18.95 4.58
N GLN A 273 -17.42 19.96 5.36
CA GLN A 273 -17.50 21.38 5.03
C GLN A 273 -16.16 21.96 4.57
N LEU A 274 -15.07 21.23 4.73
CA LEU A 274 -13.72 21.66 4.36
C LEU A 274 -13.35 21.16 2.98
N ARG A 275 -12.49 21.92 2.29
CA ARG A 275 -11.91 21.53 1.00
C ARG A 275 -10.79 20.52 1.23
N GLU A 276 -10.37 19.82 0.18
CA GLU A 276 -9.31 18.81 0.25
C GLU A 276 -7.96 19.38 0.75
N TYR A 277 -7.66 20.62 0.38
CA TYR A 277 -6.40 21.29 0.77
C TYR A 277 -6.49 22.07 2.10
N ASP A 278 -7.69 22.19 2.70
CA ASP A 278 -7.83 22.71 4.05
C ASP A 278 -7.27 21.72 5.08
N ILE A 279 -6.57 22.25 6.08
CA ILE A 279 -5.84 21.42 7.03
C ILE A 279 -6.56 21.52 8.37
N ALA A 280 -7.05 20.41 8.91
CA ALA A 280 -7.75 20.37 10.18
C ALA A 280 -7.04 19.46 11.19
N ALA A 281 -6.95 19.89 12.44
CA ALA A 281 -6.35 19.15 13.54
C ALA A 281 -7.19 19.22 14.81
N ARG A 282 -7.10 18.17 15.62
CA ARG A 282 -7.50 18.25 17.03
C ARG A 282 -6.35 18.81 17.83
N TYR A 283 -6.51 20.03 18.33
CA TYR A 283 -5.44 20.78 18.95
C TYR A 283 -5.39 20.59 20.48
N GLY A 284 -6.54 20.36 21.10
CA GLY A 284 -6.73 20.10 22.53
C GLY A 284 -7.78 19.01 22.77
N GLY A 285 -8.29 18.92 23.98
CA GLY A 285 -9.32 17.95 24.36
C GLY A 285 -10.60 18.09 23.53
N GLU A 286 -11.13 19.30 23.45
CA GLU A 286 -12.36 19.69 22.75
C GLU A 286 -12.10 20.78 21.69
N GLU A 287 -10.82 21.12 21.48
CA GLU A 287 -10.38 22.19 20.61
C GLU A 287 -9.87 21.66 19.27
N PHE A 288 -10.23 22.36 18.19
CA PHE A 288 -9.74 22.07 16.84
C PHE A 288 -9.09 23.31 16.25
N ALA A 289 -8.09 23.11 15.41
CA ALA A 289 -7.43 24.15 14.63
C ALA A 289 -7.58 23.83 13.14
N ILE A 290 -7.87 24.87 12.34
CA ILE A 290 -8.01 24.74 10.89
C ILE A 290 -7.13 25.77 10.22
N LEU A 291 -6.34 25.37 9.22
CA LEU A 291 -5.63 26.28 8.33
C LEU A 291 -6.34 26.30 6.99
N LEU A 292 -6.51 27.49 6.46
CA LEU A 292 -7.11 27.73 5.15
C LEU A 292 -6.08 28.40 4.25
N PRO A 293 -5.29 27.63 3.49
CA PRO A 293 -4.36 28.18 2.50
C PRO A 293 -5.14 28.89 1.38
N PHE A 294 -4.52 29.89 0.77
CA PHE A 294 -5.08 30.68 -0.34
C PHE A 294 -6.46 31.30 -0.04
N THR A 295 -6.70 31.63 1.23
CA THR A 295 -8.02 32.10 1.68
C THR A 295 -7.90 33.45 2.35
N GLU A 296 -8.67 34.43 1.89
CA GLU A 296 -8.76 35.76 2.48
C GLU A 296 -9.65 35.75 3.73
N LYS A 297 -9.54 36.80 4.56
CA LYS A 297 -10.25 36.93 5.83
C LYS A 297 -11.75 36.71 5.69
N ASP A 298 -12.38 37.38 4.72
CA ASP A 298 -13.84 37.34 4.56
C ASP A 298 -14.32 35.96 4.11
N GLU A 299 -13.55 35.27 3.27
CA GLU A 299 -13.81 33.87 2.90
C GLU A 299 -13.64 32.92 4.09
N ALA A 300 -12.62 33.16 4.93
CA ALA A 300 -12.39 32.37 6.14
C ALA A 300 -13.55 32.53 7.14
N VAL A 301 -14.13 33.72 7.25
CA VAL A 301 -15.33 33.97 8.06
C VAL A 301 -16.53 33.18 7.50
N MET A 302 -16.72 33.15 6.16
CA MET A 302 -17.78 32.35 5.55
C MET A 302 -17.61 30.86 5.83
N VAL A 303 -16.36 30.36 5.77
CA VAL A 303 -16.07 28.95 6.13
C VAL A 303 -16.40 28.71 7.59
N ALA A 304 -15.96 29.58 8.50
CA ALA A 304 -16.22 29.47 9.94
C ALA A 304 -17.72 29.47 10.26
N GLU A 305 -18.51 30.37 9.66
CA GLU A 305 -19.97 30.39 9.83
C GLU A 305 -20.67 29.16 9.25
N ARG A 306 -20.18 28.62 8.11
CA ARG A 306 -20.67 27.37 7.56
C ARG A 306 -20.43 26.20 8.51
N LEU A 307 -19.25 26.11 9.11
CA LEU A 307 -18.90 25.10 10.12
C LEU A 307 -19.82 25.24 11.34
N ARG A 308 -19.95 26.46 11.88
CA ARG A 308 -20.80 26.74 13.04
C ARG A 308 -22.24 26.26 12.81
N LYS A 309 -22.85 26.71 11.71
CA LYS A 309 -24.22 26.34 11.34
C LYS A 309 -24.39 24.85 11.08
N ALA A 310 -23.41 24.18 10.46
CA ALA A 310 -23.46 22.75 10.18
C ALA A 310 -23.49 21.93 11.48
N VAL A 311 -22.75 22.37 12.51
CA VAL A 311 -22.77 21.73 13.83
C VAL A 311 -24.06 22.07 14.58
N GLU A 312 -24.43 23.35 14.67
CA GLU A 312 -25.65 23.85 15.35
C GLU A 312 -26.91 23.14 14.85
N ASN A 313 -27.06 22.94 13.54
CA ASN A 313 -28.25 22.32 12.94
C ASN A 313 -28.29 20.79 13.03
N LYS A 314 -27.26 20.17 13.64
CA LYS A 314 -27.18 18.72 13.72
C LYS A 314 -27.69 18.21 15.07
N PHE A 315 -28.76 17.40 15.02
CA PHE A 315 -29.16 16.57 16.15
C PHE A 315 -28.30 15.30 16.13
N ILE A 316 -27.58 15.06 17.22
CA ILE A 316 -26.64 13.96 17.38
C ILE A 316 -27.35 12.86 18.19
N ASP A 317 -27.55 11.69 17.57
CA ASP A 317 -28.12 10.53 18.25
C ASP A 317 -27.05 9.89 19.15
N ILE A 318 -27.29 9.90 20.46
CA ILE A 318 -26.42 9.33 21.49
C ILE A 318 -27.02 8.10 22.18
N GLU A 319 -28.16 7.58 21.72
CA GLU A 319 -28.87 6.46 22.36
C GLU A 319 -27.95 5.25 22.59
N LYS A 320 -27.06 4.95 21.63
CA LYS A 320 -26.15 3.80 21.72
C LYS A 320 -24.96 3.98 22.66
N VAL A 321 -24.64 5.19 23.04
CA VAL A 321 -23.46 5.53 23.85
C VAL A 321 -23.80 6.19 25.18
N ASN A 322 -25.08 6.53 25.39
CA ASN A 322 -25.60 7.11 26.61
C ASN A 322 -26.17 6.00 27.51
N SER A 323 -25.42 5.63 28.54
CA SER A 323 -25.85 4.60 29.52
C SER A 323 -26.49 5.18 30.78
N GLN A 324 -26.61 6.50 30.88
CA GLN A 324 -26.98 7.17 32.12
C GLN A 324 -28.36 7.87 32.09
N ASN A 325 -28.92 8.18 30.91
CA ASN A 325 -30.15 8.95 30.76
C ASN A 325 -31.00 8.47 29.57
N ASP A 326 -32.31 8.72 29.62
CA ASP A 326 -33.25 8.43 28.53
C ASP A 326 -33.14 9.39 27.32
N THR A 327 -32.15 10.30 27.35
CA THR A 327 -31.94 11.26 26.24
C THR A 327 -31.41 10.54 25.02
N LYS A 328 -32.14 10.60 23.91
CA LYS A 328 -31.78 9.95 22.65
C LYS A 328 -30.92 10.85 21.74
N THR A 329 -31.21 12.14 21.74
CA THR A 329 -30.52 13.12 20.88
C THR A 329 -30.07 14.35 21.64
N ILE A 330 -28.92 14.90 21.29
CA ILE A 330 -28.45 16.19 21.81
C ILE A 330 -28.09 17.12 20.65
N GLN A 331 -28.19 18.39 20.92
CA GLN A 331 -27.71 19.46 20.03
C GLN A 331 -26.58 20.18 20.75
N ILE A 332 -25.51 20.45 20.00
CA ILE A 332 -24.33 21.16 20.50
C ILE A 332 -23.99 22.32 19.58
N THR A 333 -23.23 23.25 20.08
CA THR A 333 -22.71 24.38 19.31
C THR A 333 -21.21 24.45 19.41
N ILE A 334 -20.61 25.25 18.55
CA ILE A 334 -19.17 25.55 18.54
C ILE A 334 -18.94 27.05 18.50
N SER A 335 -17.91 27.50 19.18
CA SER A 335 -17.40 28.85 19.08
C SER A 335 -16.14 28.86 18.20
N LEU A 336 -15.96 29.92 17.41
CA LEU A 336 -14.84 29.97 16.45
C LEU A 336 -14.15 31.34 16.52
N GLY A 337 -12.82 31.34 16.49
CA GLY A 337 -11.98 32.52 16.34
C GLY A 337 -11.22 32.45 15.02
N VAL A 338 -11.25 33.53 14.24
CA VAL A 338 -10.63 33.62 12.91
C VAL A 338 -9.51 34.66 12.92
N TYR A 339 -8.39 34.32 12.30
CA TYR A 339 -7.29 35.24 12.07
C TYR A 339 -6.65 35.03 10.70
N GLN A 340 -6.37 36.13 10.00
CA GLN A 340 -5.56 36.12 8.77
C GLN A 340 -4.12 36.45 9.09
N PHE A 341 -3.18 35.65 8.65
CA PHE A 341 -1.75 35.82 8.80
C PHE A 341 -1.28 37.10 8.09
N LYS A 342 -0.50 37.92 8.80
CA LYS A 342 0.16 39.12 8.25
C LYS A 342 1.64 38.83 8.01
N SER A 343 2.24 39.44 6.99
CA SER A 343 3.67 39.23 6.68
C SER A 343 4.62 39.63 7.82
N SER A 344 4.20 40.55 8.69
CA SER A 344 4.92 40.98 9.89
C SER A 344 4.87 39.99 11.04
N ASP A 345 3.97 39.00 10.99
CA ASP A 345 3.72 38.09 12.10
C ASP A 345 4.84 37.05 12.26
N LYS A 346 5.04 36.61 13.50
CA LYS A 346 5.79 35.41 13.80
C LYS A 346 4.91 34.19 13.52
N ASN A 347 5.52 33.04 13.29
CA ASN A 347 4.78 31.81 12.98
C ASN A 347 3.77 31.42 14.07
N GLN A 348 4.10 31.69 15.34
CA GLN A 348 3.22 31.38 16.47
C GLN A 348 2.00 32.30 16.55
N ASP A 349 2.07 33.53 15.99
CA ASP A 349 1.02 34.52 16.12
C ASP A 349 -0.27 34.10 15.39
N LEU A 350 -0.15 33.25 14.37
CA LEU A 350 -1.29 32.76 13.57
C LEU A 350 -2.35 32.10 14.44
N LEU A 351 -1.99 31.07 15.22
CA LEU A 351 -2.94 30.42 16.12
C LEU A 351 -3.22 31.19 17.38
N ILE A 352 -2.22 31.90 17.94
CA ILE A 352 -2.41 32.72 19.15
C ILE A 352 -3.48 33.79 18.94
N ASN A 353 -3.48 34.45 17.79
CA ASN A 353 -4.47 35.48 17.50
C ASN A 353 -5.86 34.90 17.17
N ALA A 354 -5.91 33.73 16.50
CA ALA A 354 -7.17 32.99 16.31
C ALA A 354 -7.75 32.55 17.68
N ASP A 355 -6.89 32.10 18.62
CA ASP A 355 -7.30 31.69 19.96
C ASP A 355 -7.84 32.86 20.79
N LYS A 356 -7.21 34.03 20.70
CA LYS A 356 -7.75 35.26 21.35
C LYS A 356 -9.17 35.59 20.85
N ALA A 357 -9.42 35.47 19.55
CA ALA A 357 -10.75 35.65 18.98
C ALA A 357 -11.74 34.58 19.47
N LEU A 358 -11.29 33.31 19.57
CA LEU A 358 -12.09 32.22 20.14
C LEU A 358 -12.46 32.52 21.61
N TYR A 359 -11.49 32.97 22.39
CA TYR A 359 -11.74 33.35 23.77
C TYR A 359 -12.81 34.46 23.89
N GLU A 360 -12.75 35.49 23.03
CA GLU A 360 -13.78 36.53 22.93
C GLU A 360 -15.16 35.90 22.54
N ALA A 361 -15.20 35.01 21.58
CA ALA A 361 -16.44 34.29 21.20
C ALA A 361 -17.06 33.56 22.38
N LYS A 362 -16.24 32.84 23.18
CA LYS A 362 -16.72 32.18 24.40
C LYS A 362 -17.22 33.15 25.46
N GLY A 363 -16.60 34.34 25.59
CA GLY A 363 -16.94 35.38 26.57
C GLY A 363 -18.21 36.15 26.21
N THR A 364 -18.54 36.30 24.94
CA THR A 364 -19.63 37.15 24.42
C THR A 364 -20.88 36.38 24.01
N GLY A 365 -21.05 35.14 24.48
CA GLY A 365 -22.30 34.39 24.30
C GLY A 365 -22.17 33.00 23.68
N ARG A 366 -20.98 32.61 23.21
CA ARG A 366 -20.72 31.34 22.50
C ARG A 366 -21.49 31.23 21.19
N ASN A 367 -21.40 30.07 20.53
CA ASN A 367 -22.08 29.80 19.27
C ASN A 367 -21.94 30.92 18.23
N GLN A 368 -20.75 31.41 18.02
CA GLN A 368 -20.47 32.57 17.16
C GLN A 368 -19.06 32.53 16.61
N VAL A 369 -18.85 33.32 15.57
CA VAL A 369 -17.55 33.53 14.91
C VAL A 369 -17.06 34.93 15.27
N ILE A 370 -15.87 35.02 15.81
CA ILE A 370 -15.19 36.32 16.08
C ILE A 370 -13.91 36.37 15.23
N VAL A 371 -13.63 37.53 14.69
CA VAL A 371 -12.39 37.82 13.95
C VAL A 371 -11.47 38.66 14.81
N TYR A 372 -10.24 38.20 14.99
CA TYR A 372 -9.23 39.02 15.67
C TYR A 372 -8.89 40.26 14.84
N LYS A 373 -9.06 41.41 15.43
CA LYS A 373 -8.88 42.71 14.75
C LYS A 373 -7.45 43.27 14.83
N GLY A 374 -6.57 42.64 15.65
CA GLY A 374 -5.15 42.98 15.77
C GLY A 374 -4.90 44.26 16.54
#